data_b262158e92c92b68c0209abadcc54688
#
_entry.id   b262158e92c92b68c0209abadcc54688
#
_cell.length_a   1.000
_cell.length_b   1.000
_cell.length_c   1.000
_cell.angle_alpha   90.00
_cell.angle_beta   90.00
_cell.angle_gamma   90.00
#
_symmetry.space_group_name_H-M   'P 1'
#
loop_
_entity.id
_entity.type
_entity.pdbx_description
1 polymer ?
#
loop_
_entity_poly.entity_id
_entity_poly.type
_entity_poly.pdbx_seq_one_letter_code
_entity_poly.pdbx_strand_id
1 'polypeptide(L)'
;MNETQVSLRESLRALPRSAWILFFGTFLNKFGTFVLPFLTIYMTRLGFSTAQAGLAIAAYGIGSLLASIVGGHLADHFGRRKTIVLSMFSGAFAMLCLSQVRTLPMMIAFSTMTGLTAELYRPASSAMLTDLMPAGQRVTAFAAYRMALNAGFAFGPATAGWLAKHSFAWLFWGDATSSVLYGLVAWFALPAGLRGTRAESSIFETLRVVRDHRRFRQVLGASLIIGLVFVQVLSTMSLAITGSGFSPAIYGLMISLNGVLVVLCELPLTVITKRHPPRRMMALGFLLIGFGFASNALVRTLPLLALTTVLFTLGEMISMPVAAAYVADLAPAHQRGLYLGTYGLTWSLAFVGGPSLGLLVFSASPVTLWLSCGVLGLVAAGMILAEPRLRPALASPPEPQSTAPSPLP
;
A
#
# COMPACT_ATOMS: atom_id res chain seq x y z
N MET A 1 10.21 38.13 -2.17
CA MET A 1 10.79 37.58 -0.93
C MET A 1 11.34 36.21 -1.32
N ASN A 2 12.68 36.08 -1.31
CA ASN A 2 13.34 34.80 -1.64
C ASN A 2 13.01 33.79 -0.54
N GLU A 3 12.16 32.81 -0.85
CA GLU A 3 12.10 31.59 -0.05
C GLU A 3 13.46 30.90 -0.22
N THR A 4 14.33 31.04 0.77
CA THR A 4 15.56 30.26 0.89
C THR A 4 15.15 28.78 0.81
N GLN A 5 15.49 28.13 -0.31
CA GLN A 5 15.32 26.68 -0.46
C GLN A 5 16.19 26.00 0.62
N VAL A 6 15.59 25.72 1.77
CA VAL A 6 16.23 24.93 2.84
C VAL A 6 16.63 23.59 2.22
N SER A 7 17.90 23.25 2.29
CA SER A 7 18.38 21.98 1.69
C SER A 7 17.66 20.79 2.33
N LEU A 8 17.42 19.72 1.55
CA LEU A 8 16.81 18.49 2.08
C LEU A 8 17.55 17.97 3.31
N ARG A 9 18.89 18.11 3.31
CA ARG A 9 19.75 17.70 4.43
C ARG A 9 19.48 18.50 5.70
N GLU A 10 19.27 19.78 5.58
CA GLU A 10 18.92 20.67 6.72
C GLU A 10 17.53 20.37 7.22
N SER A 11 16.57 20.18 6.31
CA SER A 11 15.20 19.78 6.65
C SER A 11 15.15 18.46 7.42
N LEU A 12 15.95 17.47 7.01
CA LEU A 12 16.03 16.18 7.70
C LEU A 12 16.73 16.30 9.07
N ARG A 13 17.79 17.13 9.19
CA ARG A 13 18.47 17.36 10.47
C ARG A 13 17.61 18.11 11.49
N ALA A 14 16.66 18.92 11.02
CA ALA A 14 15.72 19.63 11.89
C ALA A 14 14.61 18.73 12.47
N LEU A 15 14.50 17.46 12.03
CA LEU A 15 13.50 16.54 12.55
C LEU A 15 13.83 16.12 13.99
N PRO A 16 12.82 16.08 14.89
CA PRO A 16 13.04 15.72 16.28
C PRO A 16 13.45 14.25 16.43
N ARG A 17 14.18 13.95 17.50
CA ARG A 17 14.65 12.58 17.81
C ARG A 17 13.51 11.54 17.81
N SER A 18 12.33 11.93 18.28
CA SER A 18 11.14 11.04 18.31
C SER A 18 10.68 10.62 16.92
N ALA A 19 10.83 11.47 15.88
CA ALA A 19 10.53 11.10 14.50
C ALA A 19 11.52 10.05 13.97
N TRP A 20 12.82 10.20 14.26
CA TRP A 20 13.83 9.21 13.88
C TRP A 20 13.62 7.85 14.56
N ILE A 21 13.19 7.85 15.83
CA ILE A 21 12.82 6.62 16.55
C ILE A 21 11.62 5.96 15.87
N LEU A 22 10.61 6.74 15.46
CA LEU A 22 9.44 6.25 14.75
C LEU A 22 9.83 5.66 13.38
N PHE A 23 10.73 6.32 12.64
CA PHE A 23 11.23 5.83 11.35
C PHE A 23 12.01 4.53 11.49
N PHE A 24 12.92 4.47 12.47
CA PHE A 24 13.69 3.25 12.75
C PHE A 24 12.77 2.10 13.16
N GLY A 25 11.81 2.33 14.05
CA GLY A 25 10.85 1.31 14.46
C GLY A 25 10.00 0.82 13.29
N THR A 26 9.54 1.74 12.44
CA THR A 26 8.79 1.40 11.22
C THR A 26 9.64 0.60 10.22
N PHE A 27 10.89 0.99 10.01
CA PHE A 27 11.85 0.23 9.21
C PHE A 27 12.02 -1.20 9.78
N LEU A 28 12.26 -1.33 11.08
CA LEU A 28 12.46 -2.62 11.74
C LEU A 28 11.23 -3.52 11.61
N ASN A 29 10.03 -2.98 11.80
CA ASN A 29 8.79 -3.73 11.61
C ASN A 29 8.59 -4.19 10.16
N LYS A 30 8.84 -3.30 9.18
CA LYS A 30 8.68 -3.66 7.76
C LYS A 30 9.79 -4.56 7.26
N PHE A 31 11.01 -4.41 7.75
CA PHE A 31 12.09 -5.38 7.53
C PHE A 31 11.70 -6.77 8.05
N GLY A 32 11.09 -6.84 9.23
CA GLY A 32 10.65 -8.09 9.85
C GLY A 32 9.35 -8.66 9.30
N THR A 33 8.69 -8.04 8.33
CA THR A 33 7.47 -8.61 7.69
C THR A 33 7.86 -9.80 6.81
N PHE A 34 8.26 -10.90 7.45
CA PHE A 34 8.80 -12.09 6.78
C PHE A 34 7.71 -13.07 6.35
N VAL A 35 6.66 -13.22 7.16
CA VAL A 35 5.66 -14.28 6.98
C VAL A 35 4.72 -13.97 5.83
N LEU A 36 4.20 -12.75 5.73
CA LEU A 36 3.14 -12.41 4.78
C LEU A 36 3.51 -12.71 3.31
N PRO A 37 4.70 -12.34 2.79
CA PRO A 37 5.07 -12.68 1.43
C PRO A 37 5.20 -14.18 1.18
N PHE A 38 5.55 -14.95 2.23
CA PHE A 38 5.78 -16.40 2.13
C PHE A 38 4.60 -17.24 2.63
N LEU A 39 3.51 -16.63 3.08
CA LEU A 39 2.36 -17.34 3.66
C LEU A 39 1.74 -18.33 2.68
N THR A 40 1.64 -17.97 1.41
CA THR A 40 1.14 -18.88 0.37
C THR A 40 2.01 -20.14 0.24
N ILE A 41 3.34 -19.98 0.17
CA ILE A 41 4.28 -21.11 0.10
C ILE A 41 4.21 -21.94 1.38
N TYR A 42 4.12 -21.31 2.54
CA TYR A 42 4.00 -22.00 3.82
C TYR A 42 2.76 -22.88 3.86
N MET A 43 1.59 -22.33 3.51
CA MET A 43 0.34 -23.08 3.53
C MET A 43 0.32 -24.25 2.53
N THR A 44 0.83 -24.04 1.33
CA THR A 44 0.90 -25.13 0.33
C THR A 44 1.85 -26.26 0.76
N ARG A 45 2.93 -25.93 1.49
CA ARG A 45 3.82 -26.94 2.11
C ARG A 45 3.16 -27.71 3.26
N LEU A 46 2.17 -27.11 3.93
CA LEU A 46 1.35 -27.81 4.94
C LEU A 46 0.27 -28.68 4.34
N GLY A 47 0.14 -28.72 2.99
CA GLY A 47 -0.86 -29.51 2.29
C GLY A 47 -2.18 -28.80 1.99
N PHE A 48 -2.29 -27.51 2.30
CA PHE A 48 -3.46 -26.71 1.89
C PHE A 48 -3.44 -26.44 0.39
N SER A 49 -4.63 -26.38 -0.23
CA SER A 49 -4.76 -25.98 -1.62
C SER A 49 -4.40 -24.51 -1.84
N THR A 50 -4.07 -24.15 -3.07
CA THR A 50 -3.79 -22.74 -3.44
C THR A 50 -4.96 -21.82 -3.15
N ALA A 51 -6.20 -22.29 -3.38
CA ALA A 51 -7.41 -21.53 -3.05
C ALA A 51 -7.53 -21.29 -1.54
N GLN A 52 -7.24 -22.29 -0.70
CA GLN A 52 -7.24 -22.16 0.76
C GLN A 52 -6.15 -21.17 1.25
N ALA A 53 -4.97 -21.18 0.63
CA ALA A 53 -3.93 -20.19 0.91
C ALA A 53 -4.39 -18.77 0.53
N GLY A 54 -5.11 -18.63 -0.59
CA GLY A 54 -5.72 -17.34 -0.98
C GLY A 54 -6.70 -16.80 0.05
N LEU A 55 -7.53 -17.67 0.62
CA LEU A 55 -8.47 -17.29 1.68
C LEU A 55 -7.75 -16.77 2.93
N ALA A 56 -6.63 -17.37 3.32
CA ALA A 56 -5.86 -16.89 4.48
C ALA A 56 -5.23 -15.51 4.24
N ILE A 57 -4.72 -15.24 3.02
CA ILE A 57 -4.20 -13.90 2.67
C ILE A 57 -5.32 -12.87 2.62
N ALA A 58 -6.48 -13.24 2.05
CA ALA A 58 -7.66 -12.37 2.06
C ALA A 58 -8.14 -12.06 3.48
N ALA A 59 -8.12 -13.07 4.36
CA ALA A 59 -8.44 -12.93 5.77
C ALA A 59 -7.48 -11.95 6.49
N TYR A 60 -6.17 -12.04 6.20
CA TYR A 60 -5.21 -11.02 6.65
C TYR A 60 -5.59 -9.63 6.14
N GLY A 61 -5.95 -9.51 4.86
CA GLY A 61 -6.41 -8.26 4.25
C GLY A 61 -7.64 -7.67 4.95
N ILE A 62 -8.63 -8.51 5.30
CA ILE A 62 -9.80 -8.10 6.09
C ILE A 62 -9.36 -7.57 7.47
N GLY A 63 -8.47 -8.28 8.15
CA GLY A 63 -7.90 -7.83 9.42
C GLY A 63 -7.20 -6.48 9.30
N SER A 64 -6.38 -6.29 8.28
CA SER A 64 -5.69 -5.02 8.00
C SER A 64 -6.66 -3.86 7.70
N LEU A 65 -7.76 -4.14 6.98
CA LEU A 65 -8.80 -3.16 6.74
C LEU A 65 -9.48 -2.71 8.06
N LEU A 66 -9.84 -3.67 8.91
CA LEU A 66 -10.39 -3.40 10.23
C LEU A 66 -9.38 -2.63 11.11
N ALA A 67 -8.10 -2.93 11.00
CA ALA A 67 -7.03 -2.23 11.72
C ALA A 67 -6.98 -0.74 11.41
N SER A 68 -7.31 -0.34 10.19
CA SER A 68 -7.33 1.08 9.79
C SER A 68 -8.41 1.86 10.55
N ILE A 69 -9.56 1.23 10.80
CA ILE A 69 -10.69 1.84 11.53
C ILE A 69 -10.43 1.79 13.04
N VAL A 70 -10.18 0.59 13.56
CA VAL A 70 -9.97 0.34 15.00
C VAL A 70 -8.72 1.05 15.50
N GLY A 71 -7.63 1.03 14.74
CA GLY A 71 -6.36 1.65 15.10
C GLY A 71 -6.43 3.17 15.20
N GLY A 72 -7.21 3.82 14.32
CA GLY A 72 -7.48 5.25 14.43
C GLY A 72 -8.23 5.59 15.74
N HIS A 73 -9.29 4.86 16.01
CA HIS A 73 -10.09 5.03 17.24
C HIS A 73 -9.26 4.76 18.51
N LEU A 74 -8.50 3.68 18.55
CA LEU A 74 -7.60 3.38 19.66
C LEU A 74 -6.52 4.46 19.85
N ALA A 75 -5.93 4.97 18.75
CA ALA A 75 -4.94 6.02 18.83
C ALA A 75 -5.49 7.31 19.44
N ASP A 76 -6.75 7.64 19.19
CA ASP A 76 -7.41 8.82 19.72
C ASP A 76 -7.80 8.65 21.20
N HIS A 77 -8.28 7.46 21.62
CA HIS A 77 -8.74 7.21 22.98
C HIS A 77 -7.64 6.80 23.95
N PHE A 78 -6.83 5.79 23.56
CA PHE A 78 -5.74 5.26 24.40
C PHE A 78 -4.43 6.02 24.25
N GLY A 79 -4.28 6.79 23.17
CA GLY A 79 -3.08 7.55 22.83
C GLY A 79 -2.16 6.79 21.87
N ARG A 80 -1.40 7.57 21.07
CA ARG A 80 -0.60 7.08 19.93
C ARG A 80 0.41 6.00 20.32
N ARG A 81 1.23 6.26 21.35
CA ARG A 81 2.26 5.32 21.81
C ARG A 81 1.67 4.00 22.29
N LYS A 82 0.62 4.05 23.12
CA LYS A 82 0.00 2.83 23.64
C LYS A 82 -0.59 1.96 22.53
N THR A 83 -1.17 2.58 21.50
CA THR A 83 -1.72 1.86 20.35
C THR A 83 -0.61 1.20 19.52
N ILE A 84 0.53 1.88 19.30
CA ILE A 84 1.68 1.28 18.62
C ILE A 84 2.20 0.08 19.42
N VAL A 85 2.40 0.24 20.71
CA VAL A 85 2.89 -0.83 21.60
C VAL A 85 1.93 -2.01 21.62
N LEU A 86 0.63 -1.76 21.78
CA LEU A 86 -0.40 -2.80 21.74
C LEU A 86 -0.35 -3.57 20.42
N SER A 87 -0.29 -2.84 19.29
CA SER A 87 -0.17 -3.43 17.95
C SER A 87 1.03 -4.37 17.85
N MET A 88 2.20 -3.90 18.28
CA MET A 88 3.45 -4.67 18.16
C MET A 88 3.44 -5.96 18.99
N PHE A 89 3.05 -5.89 20.25
CA PHE A 89 3.02 -7.08 21.10
C PHE A 89 1.90 -8.06 20.74
N SER A 90 0.68 -7.55 20.47
CA SER A 90 -0.43 -8.40 20.04
C SER A 90 -0.20 -9.00 18.65
N GLY A 91 0.44 -8.25 17.74
CA GLY A 91 0.86 -8.75 16.44
C GLY A 91 1.89 -9.87 16.53
N ALA A 92 2.93 -9.69 17.37
CA ALA A 92 3.92 -10.72 17.62
C ALA A 92 3.29 -12.00 18.20
N PHE A 93 2.39 -11.85 19.16
CA PHE A 93 1.66 -12.97 19.74
C PHE A 93 0.78 -13.70 18.69
N ALA A 94 -0.02 -12.96 17.92
CA ALA A 94 -0.85 -13.52 16.87
C ALA A 94 -0.01 -14.26 15.81
N MET A 95 1.17 -13.72 15.45
CA MET A 95 2.09 -14.32 14.51
C MET A 95 2.65 -15.66 15.02
N LEU A 96 3.03 -15.72 16.30
CA LEU A 96 3.48 -16.98 16.91
C LEU A 96 2.34 -18.00 17.01
N CYS A 97 1.12 -17.59 17.34
CA CYS A 97 -0.04 -18.47 17.31
C CYS A 97 -0.28 -19.02 15.89
N LEU A 98 -0.21 -18.17 14.86
CA LEU A 98 -0.39 -18.57 13.46
C LEU A 98 0.61 -19.67 13.07
N SER A 99 1.83 -19.65 13.59
CA SER A 99 2.86 -20.66 13.31
C SER A 99 2.48 -22.08 13.78
N GLN A 100 1.62 -22.19 14.80
CA GLN A 100 1.21 -23.46 15.41
C GLN A 100 -0.07 -24.05 14.77
N VAL A 101 -0.77 -23.25 13.97
CA VAL A 101 -2.06 -23.65 13.40
C VAL A 101 -1.88 -24.63 12.27
N ARG A 102 -2.79 -25.64 12.19
CA ARG A 102 -2.78 -26.69 11.16
C ARG A 102 -4.13 -26.93 10.52
N THR A 103 -5.18 -26.23 10.92
CA THR A 103 -6.54 -26.36 10.34
C THR A 103 -6.94 -25.09 9.60
N LEU A 104 -7.68 -25.22 8.50
CA LEU A 104 -8.07 -24.07 7.68
C LEU A 104 -8.89 -23.02 8.44
N PRO A 105 -9.91 -23.35 9.26
CA PRO A 105 -10.66 -22.33 10.01
C PRO A 105 -9.77 -21.52 10.95
N MET A 106 -8.82 -22.17 11.63
CA MET A 106 -7.87 -21.49 12.50
C MET A 106 -6.86 -20.67 11.69
N MET A 107 -6.40 -21.14 10.51
CA MET A 107 -5.55 -20.33 9.61
C MET A 107 -6.24 -19.04 9.23
N ILE A 108 -7.52 -19.08 8.84
CA ILE A 108 -8.32 -17.91 8.50
C ILE A 108 -8.45 -16.99 9.72
N ALA A 109 -8.84 -17.53 10.87
CA ALA A 109 -9.04 -16.76 12.09
C ALA A 109 -7.75 -16.05 12.55
N PHE A 110 -6.63 -16.78 12.64
CA PHE A 110 -5.35 -16.20 13.06
C PHE A 110 -4.72 -15.31 11.99
N SER A 111 -4.94 -15.54 10.71
CA SER A 111 -4.55 -14.60 9.65
C SER A 111 -5.31 -13.28 9.77
N THR A 112 -6.62 -13.31 10.02
CA THR A 112 -7.42 -12.10 10.28
C THR A 112 -6.92 -11.38 11.53
N MET A 113 -6.69 -12.12 12.62
CA MET A 113 -6.17 -11.56 13.87
C MET A 113 -4.79 -10.92 13.67
N THR A 114 -3.90 -11.58 12.94
CA THR A 114 -2.58 -11.05 12.62
C THR A 114 -2.67 -9.78 11.78
N GLY A 115 -3.51 -9.78 10.72
CA GLY A 115 -3.75 -8.58 9.91
C GLY A 115 -4.29 -7.42 10.72
N LEU A 116 -5.25 -7.68 11.62
CA LEU A 116 -5.79 -6.68 12.52
C LEU A 116 -4.71 -6.14 13.46
N THR A 117 -4.05 -7.00 14.21
CA THR A 117 -3.15 -6.58 15.29
C THR A 117 -1.85 -5.99 14.76
N ALA A 118 -1.26 -6.55 13.70
CA ALA A 118 0.00 -6.08 13.14
C ALA A 118 -0.12 -4.74 12.39
N GLU A 119 -1.30 -4.36 11.91
CA GLU A 119 -1.50 -3.13 11.14
C GLU A 119 -2.15 -1.97 11.94
N LEU A 120 -2.59 -2.20 13.18
CA LEU A 120 -3.13 -1.16 14.08
C LEU A 120 -2.18 0.03 14.29
N TYR A 121 -0.86 -0.21 14.23
CA TYR A 121 0.14 0.85 14.45
C TYR A 121 0.15 1.91 13.36
N ARG A 122 -0.29 1.60 12.12
CA ARG A 122 -0.16 2.51 10.98
C ARG A 122 -0.89 3.84 11.17
N PRO A 123 -2.21 3.86 11.51
CA PRO A 123 -2.88 5.12 11.78
C PRO A 123 -2.31 5.84 13.02
N ALA A 124 -1.91 5.09 14.05
CA ALA A 124 -1.31 5.65 15.25
C ALA A 124 0.06 6.31 14.97
N SER A 125 0.91 5.68 14.13
CA SER A 125 2.20 6.22 13.70
C SER A 125 2.05 7.47 12.84
N SER A 126 1.08 7.47 11.91
CA SER A 126 0.79 8.64 11.08
C SER A 126 0.28 9.83 11.91
N ALA A 127 -0.61 9.55 12.89
CA ALA A 127 -1.09 10.58 13.82
C ALA A 127 0.04 11.11 14.71
N MET A 128 0.87 10.23 15.26
CA MET A 128 2.04 10.63 16.08
C MET A 128 3.01 11.49 15.27
N LEU A 129 3.30 11.13 14.02
CA LEU A 129 4.16 11.93 13.16
C LEU A 129 3.56 13.32 12.91
N THR A 130 2.26 13.42 12.71
CA THR A 130 1.55 14.70 12.57
C THR A 130 1.64 15.55 13.84
N ASP A 131 1.50 14.92 15.02
CA ASP A 131 1.59 15.58 16.32
C ASP A 131 3.02 16.12 16.60
N LEU A 132 4.03 15.38 16.18
CA LEU A 132 5.44 15.72 16.39
C LEU A 132 5.94 16.84 15.46
N MET A 133 5.27 17.06 14.32
CA MET A 133 5.78 17.91 13.25
C MET A 133 5.03 19.23 13.13
N PRO A 134 5.75 20.39 13.08
CA PRO A 134 5.20 21.65 12.59
C PRO A 134 4.66 21.50 11.16
N ALA A 135 3.62 22.26 10.80
CA ALA A 135 2.94 22.13 9.50
C ALA A 135 3.92 22.20 8.30
N GLY A 136 4.92 23.08 8.35
CA GLY A 136 5.91 23.25 7.28
C GLY A 136 6.89 22.07 7.11
N GLN A 137 7.04 21.18 8.11
CA GLN A 137 7.96 20.05 8.07
C GLN A 137 7.25 18.70 7.82
N ARG A 138 5.91 18.66 7.85
CA ARG A 138 5.13 17.41 7.70
C ARG A 138 5.43 16.68 6.41
N VAL A 139 5.54 17.39 5.30
CA VAL A 139 5.82 16.77 3.98
C VAL A 139 7.15 16.01 4.01
N THR A 140 8.21 16.63 4.52
CA THR A 140 9.53 16.01 4.65
C THR A 140 9.51 14.82 5.60
N ALA A 141 8.81 14.94 6.73
CA ALA A 141 8.69 13.87 7.71
C ALA A 141 7.92 12.65 7.16
N PHE A 142 6.81 12.85 6.44
CA PHE A 142 6.08 11.78 5.79
C PHE A 142 6.87 11.13 4.63
N ALA A 143 7.67 11.91 3.90
CA ALA A 143 8.58 11.36 2.89
C ALA A 143 9.64 10.44 3.53
N ALA A 144 10.26 10.87 4.64
CA ALA A 144 11.22 10.06 5.38
C ALA A 144 10.57 8.80 6.00
N TYR A 145 9.34 8.91 6.50
CA TYR A 145 8.55 7.76 6.98
C TYR A 145 8.28 6.74 5.87
N ARG A 146 7.87 7.20 4.67
CA ARG A 146 7.71 6.31 3.49
C ARG A 146 9.02 5.65 3.09
N MET A 147 10.14 6.40 3.12
CA MET A 147 11.46 5.84 2.83
C MET A 147 11.81 4.71 3.81
N ALA A 148 11.51 4.88 5.11
CA ALA A 148 11.72 3.83 6.10
C ALA A 148 10.88 2.58 5.83
N LEU A 149 9.60 2.74 5.44
CA LEU A 149 8.71 1.64 5.02
C LEU A 149 9.30 0.88 3.82
N ASN A 150 9.67 1.60 2.76
CA ASN A 150 10.18 1.03 1.52
C ASN A 150 11.54 0.35 1.73
N ALA A 151 12.43 0.96 2.54
CA ALA A 151 13.70 0.34 2.89
C ALA A 151 13.52 -0.99 3.65
N GLY A 152 12.54 -1.06 4.57
CA GLY A 152 12.19 -2.32 5.23
C GLY A 152 11.76 -3.40 4.22
N PHE A 153 10.85 -3.05 3.31
CA PHE A 153 10.42 -3.96 2.24
C PHE A 153 11.52 -4.28 1.22
N ALA A 154 12.54 -3.42 1.06
CA ALA A 154 13.66 -3.70 0.17
C ALA A 154 14.56 -4.83 0.68
N PHE A 155 14.76 -4.95 1.98
CA PHE A 155 15.70 -5.91 2.55
C PHE A 155 15.03 -7.11 3.24
N GLY A 156 13.81 -6.92 3.76
CA GLY A 156 13.08 -7.96 4.50
C GLY A 156 12.86 -9.24 3.73
N PRO A 157 12.26 -9.20 2.53
CA PRO A 157 11.92 -10.40 1.76
C PRO A 157 13.13 -11.24 1.31
N ALA A 158 14.28 -10.62 1.01
CA ALA A 158 15.51 -11.37 0.73
C ALA A 158 15.98 -12.15 1.95
N THR A 159 15.96 -11.51 3.13
CA THR A 159 16.28 -12.16 4.41
C THR A 159 15.30 -13.27 4.70
N ALA A 160 13.98 -13.04 4.53
CA ALA A 160 12.95 -14.05 4.70
C ALA A 160 13.14 -15.24 3.75
N GLY A 161 13.48 -14.99 2.48
CA GLY A 161 13.74 -16.03 1.50
C GLY A 161 14.95 -16.90 1.85
N TRP A 162 15.99 -16.30 2.44
CA TRP A 162 17.15 -17.03 2.94
C TRP A 162 16.77 -17.87 4.18
N LEU A 163 16.05 -17.31 5.13
CA LEU A 163 15.55 -18.02 6.31
C LEU A 163 14.63 -19.20 5.93
N ALA A 164 13.76 -19.01 4.96
CA ALA A 164 12.81 -20.04 4.48
C ALA A 164 13.48 -21.27 3.86
N LYS A 165 14.75 -21.17 3.43
CA LYS A 165 15.54 -22.32 2.99
C LYS A 165 15.86 -23.28 4.14
N HIS A 166 16.04 -22.74 5.35
CA HIS A 166 16.38 -23.53 6.53
C HIS A 166 15.12 -24.02 7.24
N SER A 167 14.24 -23.10 7.61
CA SER A 167 12.95 -23.44 8.21
C SER A 167 11.98 -22.28 8.11
N PHE A 168 10.70 -22.56 7.84
CA PHE A 168 9.65 -21.54 7.92
C PHE A 168 9.41 -21.03 9.33
N ALA A 169 9.76 -21.79 10.37
CA ALA A 169 9.67 -21.34 11.75
C ALA A 169 10.48 -20.07 11.99
N TRP A 170 11.65 -19.91 11.36
CA TRP A 170 12.47 -18.72 11.47
C TRP A 170 11.78 -17.45 10.95
N LEU A 171 10.85 -17.57 9.97
CA LEU A 171 10.09 -16.44 9.49
C LEU A 171 9.14 -15.92 10.58
N PHE A 172 8.43 -16.82 11.25
CA PHE A 172 7.51 -16.46 12.34
C PHE A 172 8.25 -15.88 13.55
N TRP A 173 9.36 -16.51 13.96
CA TRP A 173 10.17 -15.99 15.06
C TRP A 173 10.82 -14.66 14.73
N GLY A 174 11.33 -14.48 13.51
CA GLY A 174 11.92 -13.22 13.05
C GLY A 174 10.92 -12.07 13.00
N ASP A 175 9.72 -12.33 12.46
CA ASP A 175 8.62 -11.38 12.39
C ASP A 175 8.15 -10.98 13.81
N ALA A 176 7.92 -11.96 14.69
CA ALA A 176 7.56 -11.70 16.07
C ALA A 176 8.66 -10.92 16.83
N THR A 177 9.94 -11.28 16.63
CA THR A 177 11.07 -10.62 17.28
C THR A 177 11.19 -9.16 16.84
N SER A 178 11.08 -8.87 15.53
CA SER A 178 11.14 -7.49 15.02
C SER A 178 9.99 -6.65 15.56
N SER A 179 8.79 -7.23 15.65
CA SER A 179 7.62 -6.58 16.24
C SER A 179 7.82 -6.30 17.73
N VAL A 180 8.32 -7.27 18.53
CA VAL A 180 8.63 -7.08 19.95
C VAL A 180 9.69 -5.99 20.14
N LEU A 181 10.77 -6.01 19.35
CA LEU A 181 11.83 -5.00 19.42
C LEU A 181 11.28 -3.60 19.12
N TYR A 182 10.44 -3.46 18.09
CA TYR A 182 9.79 -2.17 17.83
C TYR A 182 8.84 -1.79 18.97
N GLY A 183 8.07 -2.73 19.51
CA GLY A 183 7.20 -2.50 20.67
C GLY A 183 7.98 -1.97 21.88
N LEU A 184 9.14 -2.55 22.19
CA LEU A 184 10.03 -2.09 23.26
C LEU A 184 10.59 -0.69 22.97
N VAL A 185 11.11 -0.47 21.76
CA VAL A 185 11.59 0.86 21.36
C VAL A 185 10.47 1.92 21.48
N ALA A 186 9.26 1.58 21.03
CA ALA A 186 8.12 2.48 21.14
C ALA A 186 7.74 2.76 22.61
N TRP A 187 7.77 1.73 23.46
CA TRP A 187 7.44 1.86 24.87
C TRP A 187 8.38 2.80 25.60
N PHE A 188 9.69 2.66 25.40
CA PHE A 188 10.70 3.40 26.17
C PHE A 188 11.08 4.75 25.55
N ALA A 189 11.03 4.87 24.21
CA ALA A 189 11.65 5.98 23.51
C ALA A 189 10.66 6.92 22.81
N LEU A 190 9.39 6.51 22.55
CA LEU A 190 8.40 7.40 21.98
C LEU A 190 7.66 8.21 23.07
N PRO A 191 7.30 9.47 22.79
CA PRO A 191 6.44 10.27 23.68
C PRO A 191 5.03 9.69 23.71
N ALA A 192 4.25 10.04 24.73
CA ALA A 192 2.87 9.54 24.89
C ALA A 192 1.97 9.90 23.68
N GLY A 193 2.27 11.02 23.00
CA GLY A 193 1.45 11.58 21.91
C GLY A 193 0.20 12.30 22.44
N LEU A 194 -0.44 13.04 21.55
CA LEU A 194 -1.69 13.72 21.88
C LEU A 194 -2.84 12.70 21.80
N ARG A 195 -3.91 12.95 22.55
CA ARG A 195 -5.23 12.36 22.36
C ARG A 195 -6.01 13.31 21.46
N GLY A 196 -6.55 12.82 20.35
CA GLY A 196 -7.24 13.68 19.37
C GLY A 196 -8.70 13.31 19.23
N THR A 197 -9.53 14.29 18.92
CA THR A 197 -10.88 14.07 18.40
C THR A 197 -10.80 14.09 16.88
N ARG A 198 -11.03 12.96 16.23
CA ARG A 198 -11.12 12.89 14.77
C ARG A 198 -12.55 13.26 14.37
N ALA A 199 -12.68 14.15 13.38
CA ALA A 199 -13.96 14.32 12.69
C ALA A 199 -14.25 13.03 11.90
N GLU A 200 -15.30 12.31 12.27
CA GLU A 200 -15.74 11.10 11.57
C GLU A 200 -16.35 11.52 10.22
N SER A 201 -15.71 11.14 9.13
CA SER A 201 -16.35 11.22 7.81
C SER A 201 -17.40 10.11 7.71
N SER A 202 -18.66 10.48 7.42
CA SER A 202 -19.75 9.53 7.27
C SER A 202 -19.54 8.66 6.02
N ILE A 203 -19.85 7.35 6.12
CA ILE A 203 -19.88 6.43 4.98
C ILE A 203 -20.81 6.96 3.88
N PHE A 204 -21.93 7.59 4.25
CA PHE A 204 -22.87 8.20 3.30
C PHE A 204 -22.23 9.35 2.51
N GLU A 205 -21.37 10.15 3.14
CA GLU A 205 -20.64 11.23 2.46
C GLU A 205 -19.64 10.65 1.45
N THR A 206 -18.93 9.58 1.82
CA THR A 206 -18.03 8.85 0.92
C THR A 206 -18.79 8.32 -0.31
N LEU A 207 -19.91 7.65 -0.12
CA LEU A 207 -20.74 7.11 -1.21
C LEU A 207 -21.29 8.21 -2.12
N ARG A 208 -21.71 9.35 -1.56
CA ARG A 208 -22.19 10.50 -2.31
C ARG A 208 -21.09 11.08 -3.19
N VAL A 209 -19.89 11.31 -2.65
CA VAL A 209 -18.73 11.82 -3.39
C VAL A 209 -18.35 10.88 -4.54
N VAL A 210 -18.30 9.56 -4.28
CA VAL A 210 -18.01 8.58 -5.33
C VAL A 210 -19.07 8.58 -6.42
N ARG A 211 -20.35 8.69 -6.05
CA ARG A 211 -21.45 8.71 -7.01
C ARG A 211 -21.42 9.96 -7.90
N ASP A 212 -21.17 11.11 -7.31
CA ASP A 212 -21.36 12.39 -7.97
C ASP A 212 -20.13 12.82 -8.79
N HIS A 213 -18.92 12.33 -8.46
CA HIS A 213 -17.68 12.70 -9.13
C HIS A 213 -17.20 11.63 -10.14
N ARG A 214 -17.64 11.72 -11.42
CA ARG A 214 -17.34 10.72 -12.45
C ARG A 214 -15.84 10.45 -12.68
N ARG A 215 -15.00 11.49 -12.70
CA ARG A 215 -13.54 11.32 -12.87
C ARG A 215 -12.93 10.57 -11.70
N PHE A 216 -13.37 10.89 -10.50
CA PHE A 216 -12.92 10.19 -9.31
C PHE A 216 -13.29 8.70 -9.34
N ARG A 217 -14.54 8.36 -9.72
CA ARG A 217 -14.97 6.96 -9.94
C ARG A 217 -14.08 6.21 -10.93
N GLN A 218 -13.71 6.86 -12.06
CA GLN A 218 -12.82 6.25 -13.06
C GLN A 218 -11.46 5.91 -12.45
N VAL A 219 -10.87 6.82 -11.68
CA VAL A 219 -9.59 6.60 -11.00
C VAL A 219 -9.71 5.49 -9.97
N LEU A 220 -10.78 5.47 -9.16
CA LEU A 220 -11.01 4.40 -8.17
C LEU A 220 -11.14 3.04 -8.84
N GLY A 221 -11.95 2.94 -9.90
CA GLY A 221 -12.15 1.69 -10.65
C GLY A 221 -10.85 1.19 -11.30
N ALA A 222 -10.11 2.07 -11.97
CA ALA A 222 -8.83 1.72 -12.58
C ALA A 222 -7.78 1.31 -11.52
N SER A 223 -7.75 2.02 -10.38
CA SER A 223 -6.84 1.70 -9.28
C SER A 223 -7.20 0.39 -8.59
N LEU A 224 -8.49 0.06 -8.48
CA LEU A 224 -8.94 -1.25 -7.99
C LEU A 224 -8.46 -2.37 -8.91
N ILE A 225 -8.67 -2.21 -10.22
CA ILE A 225 -8.26 -3.21 -11.21
C ILE A 225 -6.74 -3.44 -11.17
N ILE A 226 -5.95 -2.35 -11.18
CA ILE A 226 -4.50 -2.50 -11.14
C ILE A 226 -4.00 -2.99 -9.79
N GLY A 227 -4.70 -2.67 -8.70
CA GLY A 227 -4.44 -3.21 -7.38
C GLY A 227 -4.64 -4.72 -7.32
N LEU A 228 -5.70 -5.27 -7.97
CA LEU A 228 -5.93 -6.72 -8.10
C LEU A 228 -4.77 -7.40 -8.85
N VAL A 229 -4.20 -6.75 -9.86
CA VAL A 229 -3.02 -7.25 -10.58
C VAL A 229 -1.78 -7.17 -9.68
N PHE A 230 -1.53 -6.03 -9.05
CA PHE A 230 -0.32 -5.78 -8.27
C PHE A 230 -0.18 -6.71 -7.07
N VAL A 231 -1.29 -7.02 -6.41
CA VAL A 231 -1.29 -7.87 -5.21
C VAL A 231 -0.89 -9.32 -5.51
N GLN A 232 -0.86 -9.72 -6.79
CA GLN A 232 -0.35 -11.03 -7.21
C GLN A 232 1.13 -11.22 -6.87
N VAL A 233 1.87 -10.14 -6.64
CA VAL A 233 3.26 -10.22 -6.16
C VAL A 233 3.37 -10.96 -4.83
N LEU A 234 2.37 -10.83 -3.94
CA LEU A 234 2.37 -11.45 -2.61
C LEU A 234 1.70 -12.83 -2.56
N SER A 235 1.05 -13.26 -3.64
CA SER A 235 0.30 -14.51 -3.67
C SER A 235 0.78 -15.46 -4.78
N THR A 236 0.32 -15.26 -5.98
CA THR A 236 0.54 -16.18 -7.11
C THR A 236 1.99 -16.16 -7.61
N MET A 237 2.69 -15.01 -7.56
CA MET A 237 4.09 -14.93 -8.01
C MET A 237 5.01 -15.82 -7.18
N SER A 238 4.76 -15.97 -5.88
CA SER A 238 5.53 -16.85 -5.00
C SER A 238 5.43 -18.32 -5.42
N LEU A 239 4.22 -18.78 -5.77
CA LEU A 239 3.97 -20.14 -6.26
C LEU A 239 4.49 -20.35 -7.67
N ALA A 240 4.35 -19.37 -8.56
CA ALA A 240 4.88 -19.47 -9.92
C ALA A 240 6.39 -19.65 -9.92
N ILE A 241 7.11 -18.87 -9.11
CA ILE A 241 8.58 -18.96 -8.97
C ILE A 241 8.99 -20.32 -8.42
N THR A 242 8.35 -20.78 -7.33
CA THR A 242 8.70 -22.08 -6.72
C THR A 242 8.24 -23.25 -7.56
N GLY A 243 7.10 -23.16 -8.25
CA GLY A 243 6.61 -24.16 -9.19
C GLY A 243 7.45 -24.28 -10.46
N SER A 244 8.21 -23.25 -10.83
CA SER A 244 9.19 -23.27 -11.93
C SER A 244 10.56 -23.80 -11.51
N GLY A 245 10.69 -24.38 -10.30
CA GLY A 245 11.92 -24.96 -9.79
C GLY A 245 12.89 -24.00 -9.12
N PHE A 246 12.54 -22.71 -9.01
CA PHE A 246 13.36 -21.76 -8.26
C PHE A 246 13.13 -21.88 -6.75
N SER A 247 14.15 -21.57 -5.97
CA SER A 247 14.04 -21.57 -4.51
C SER A 247 13.19 -20.39 -3.99
N PRO A 248 12.59 -20.50 -2.79
CA PRO A 248 11.90 -19.39 -2.15
C PRO A 248 12.77 -18.14 -1.96
N ALA A 249 14.10 -18.31 -1.89
CA ALA A 249 15.03 -17.18 -1.82
C ALA A 249 15.02 -16.32 -3.09
N ILE A 250 14.83 -16.93 -4.27
CA ILE A 250 14.70 -16.18 -5.53
C ILE A 250 13.46 -15.29 -5.49
N TYR A 251 12.33 -15.80 -4.97
CA TYR A 251 11.14 -14.97 -4.76
C TYR A 251 11.42 -13.79 -3.82
N GLY A 252 12.07 -14.04 -2.68
CA GLY A 252 12.49 -12.99 -1.76
C GLY A 252 13.41 -11.95 -2.41
N LEU A 253 14.37 -12.39 -3.26
CA LEU A 253 15.24 -11.51 -4.02
C LEU A 253 14.47 -10.66 -5.04
N MET A 254 13.42 -11.18 -5.69
CA MET A 254 12.60 -10.41 -6.63
C MET A 254 11.80 -9.31 -5.92
N ILE A 255 11.22 -9.59 -4.76
CA ILE A 255 10.56 -8.56 -3.95
C ILE A 255 11.58 -7.51 -3.47
N SER A 256 12.76 -7.96 -3.05
CA SER A 256 13.83 -7.04 -2.63
C SER A 256 14.35 -6.20 -3.79
N LEU A 257 14.46 -6.76 -5.00
CA LEU A 257 14.79 -6.01 -6.22
C LEU A 257 13.77 -4.89 -6.48
N ASN A 258 12.47 -5.20 -6.36
CA ASN A 258 11.42 -4.19 -6.44
C ASN A 258 11.65 -3.08 -5.39
N GLY A 259 11.80 -3.44 -4.11
CA GLY A 259 11.99 -2.46 -3.04
C GLY A 259 13.23 -1.59 -3.22
N VAL A 260 14.37 -2.17 -3.63
CA VAL A 260 15.61 -1.44 -3.91
C VAL A 260 15.43 -0.45 -5.05
N LEU A 261 14.80 -0.87 -6.15
CA LEU A 261 14.51 0.02 -7.29
C LEU A 261 13.62 1.19 -6.86
N VAL A 262 12.58 0.92 -6.07
CA VAL A 262 11.70 1.98 -5.54
C VAL A 262 12.50 2.97 -4.70
N VAL A 263 13.32 2.49 -3.75
CA VAL A 263 14.14 3.36 -2.89
C VAL A 263 15.10 4.23 -3.69
N LEU A 264 15.75 3.67 -4.71
CA LEU A 264 16.78 4.38 -5.48
C LEU A 264 16.21 5.25 -6.60
N CYS A 265 15.15 4.80 -7.27
CA CYS A 265 14.70 5.38 -8.54
C CYS A 265 13.37 6.13 -8.45
N GLU A 266 12.54 5.94 -7.43
CA GLU A 266 11.20 6.58 -7.36
C GLU A 266 11.30 8.11 -7.34
N LEU A 267 12.20 8.68 -6.54
CA LEU A 267 12.35 10.14 -6.45
C LEU A 267 12.85 10.76 -7.76
N PRO A 268 13.94 10.30 -8.39
CA PRO A 268 14.37 10.79 -9.70
C PRO A 268 13.28 10.66 -10.77
N LEU A 269 12.60 9.51 -10.79
CA LEU A 269 11.53 9.25 -11.77
C LEU A 269 10.33 10.16 -11.56
N THR A 270 9.98 10.47 -10.31
CA THR A 270 8.90 11.40 -9.97
C THR A 270 9.16 12.81 -10.51
N VAL A 271 10.41 13.28 -10.53
CA VAL A 271 10.77 14.58 -11.12
C VAL A 271 10.48 14.61 -12.62
N ILE A 272 10.68 13.49 -13.30
CA ILE A 272 10.39 13.36 -14.73
C ILE A 272 8.88 13.28 -14.96
N THR A 273 8.18 12.42 -14.21
CA THR A 273 6.74 12.17 -14.41
C THR A 273 5.88 13.40 -14.12
N LYS A 274 6.27 14.27 -13.18
CA LYS A 274 5.58 15.54 -12.89
C LYS A 274 5.53 16.51 -14.07
N ARG A 275 6.42 16.38 -15.07
CA ARG A 275 6.45 17.21 -16.26
C ARG A 275 5.44 16.79 -17.34
N HIS A 276 4.76 15.68 -17.15
CA HIS A 276 3.85 15.07 -18.12
C HIS A 276 2.41 15.03 -17.58
N PRO A 277 1.41 14.98 -18.47
CA PRO A 277 0.00 14.89 -18.06
C PRO A 277 -0.25 13.69 -17.14
N PRO A 278 -0.82 13.88 -15.93
CA PRO A 278 -0.96 12.83 -14.92
C PRO A 278 -1.66 11.57 -15.45
N ARG A 279 -2.72 11.75 -16.24
CA ARG A 279 -3.50 10.63 -16.81
C ARG A 279 -2.67 9.75 -17.75
N ARG A 280 -1.78 10.36 -18.56
CA ARG A 280 -0.88 9.59 -19.45
C ARG A 280 0.15 8.81 -18.64
N MET A 281 0.68 9.39 -17.58
CA MET A 281 1.63 8.71 -16.70
C MET A 281 0.97 7.57 -15.94
N MET A 282 -0.23 7.77 -15.40
CA MET A 282 -1.00 6.69 -14.78
C MET A 282 -1.26 5.55 -15.75
N ALA A 283 -1.74 5.86 -16.99
CA ALA A 283 -2.02 4.85 -18.00
C ALA A 283 -0.75 4.08 -18.41
N LEU A 284 0.38 4.78 -18.64
CA LEU A 284 1.67 4.15 -18.92
C LEU A 284 2.10 3.21 -17.78
N GLY A 285 2.01 3.65 -16.53
CA GLY A 285 2.35 2.82 -15.39
C GLY A 285 1.43 1.60 -15.25
N PHE A 286 0.13 1.74 -15.49
CA PHE A 286 -0.82 0.62 -15.46
C PHE A 286 -0.54 -0.40 -16.57
N LEU A 287 -0.16 0.06 -17.77
CA LEU A 287 0.29 -0.81 -18.85
C LEU A 287 1.56 -1.57 -18.46
N LEU A 288 2.56 -0.88 -17.90
CA LEU A 288 3.81 -1.50 -17.48
C LEU A 288 3.60 -2.54 -16.36
N ILE A 289 2.72 -2.25 -15.39
CA ILE A 289 2.33 -3.24 -14.37
C ILE A 289 1.66 -4.45 -15.03
N GLY A 290 0.63 -4.22 -15.85
CA GLY A 290 -0.09 -5.29 -16.52
C GLY A 290 0.82 -6.17 -17.39
N PHE A 291 1.65 -5.57 -18.23
CA PHE A 291 2.59 -6.30 -19.10
C PHE A 291 3.73 -6.95 -18.30
N GLY A 292 4.22 -6.31 -17.24
CA GLY A 292 5.21 -6.90 -16.34
C GLY A 292 4.70 -8.20 -15.73
N PHE A 293 3.45 -8.21 -15.22
CA PHE A 293 2.83 -9.44 -14.73
C PHE A 293 2.50 -10.42 -15.86
N ALA A 294 2.00 -9.96 -17.01
CA ALA A 294 1.70 -10.82 -18.15
C ALA A 294 2.95 -11.59 -18.66
N SER A 295 4.10 -10.92 -18.64
CA SER A 295 5.37 -11.50 -19.07
C SER A 295 5.82 -12.70 -18.21
N ASN A 296 5.24 -12.89 -16.99
CA ASN A 296 5.50 -14.09 -16.20
C ASN A 296 5.01 -15.38 -16.88
N ALA A 297 4.09 -15.31 -17.84
CA ALA A 297 3.70 -16.48 -18.66
C ALA A 297 4.89 -17.07 -19.47
N LEU A 298 5.89 -16.24 -19.77
CA LEU A 298 7.06 -16.61 -20.57
C LEU A 298 8.31 -16.90 -19.74
N VAL A 299 8.26 -16.71 -18.42
CA VAL A 299 9.43 -16.84 -17.55
C VAL A 299 9.90 -18.30 -17.50
N ARG A 300 11.17 -18.52 -17.89
CA ARG A 300 11.88 -19.79 -17.80
C ARG A 300 13.28 -19.64 -17.20
N THR A 301 13.78 -18.41 -17.11
CA THR A 301 15.14 -18.11 -16.66
C THR A 301 15.13 -16.99 -15.63
N LEU A 302 16.14 -16.95 -14.78
CA LEU A 302 16.29 -15.92 -13.76
C LEU A 302 16.42 -14.49 -14.34
N PRO A 303 17.17 -14.24 -15.42
CA PRO A 303 17.22 -12.89 -16.03
C PRO A 303 15.85 -12.43 -16.53
N LEU A 304 15.04 -13.32 -17.10
CA LEU A 304 13.71 -12.95 -17.57
C LEU A 304 12.77 -12.64 -16.39
N LEU A 305 12.87 -13.40 -15.29
CA LEU A 305 12.14 -13.10 -14.06
C LEU A 305 12.54 -11.74 -13.48
N ALA A 306 13.82 -11.41 -13.45
CA ALA A 306 14.29 -10.09 -13.02
C ALA A 306 13.78 -8.97 -13.95
N LEU A 307 13.77 -9.19 -15.26
CA LEU A 307 13.23 -8.23 -16.22
C LEU A 307 11.72 -7.96 -16.00
N THR A 308 10.91 -9.01 -15.78
CA THR A 308 9.48 -8.83 -15.47
C THR A 308 9.29 -8.04 -14.19
N THR A 309 10.14 -8.29 -13.17
CA THR A 309 10.13 -7.55 -11.91
C THR A 309 10.47 -6.08 -12.13
N VAL A 310 11.52 -5.77 -12.89
CA VAL A 310 11.88 -4.39 -13.25
C VAL A 310 10.73 -3.70 -13.97
N LEU A 311 10.07 -4.40 -14.90
CA LEU A 311 9.00 -3.84 -15.73
C LEU A 311 7.78 -3.40 -14.88
N PHE A 312 7.26 -4.28 -14.02
CA PHE A 312 6.13 -3.90 -13.16
C PHE A 312 6.54 -2.86 -12.10
N THR A 313 7.79 -2.90 -11.62
CA THR A 313 8.30 -1.91 -10.66
C THR A 313 8.39 -0.51 -11.30
N LEU A 314 8.84 -0.40 -12.55
CA LEU A 314 8.79 0.87 -13.29
C LEU A 314 7.36 1.39 -13.39
N GLY A 315 6.41 0.51 -13.70
CA GLY A 315 4.98 0.85 -13.74
C GLY A 315 4.45 1.37 -12.39
N GLU A 316 4.83 0.72 -11.31
CA GLU A 316 4.53 1.13 -9.94
C GLU A 316 5.04 2.54 -9.62
N MET A 317 6.34 2.77 -9.84
CA MET A 317 6.98 4.06 -9.57
C MET A 317 6.42 5.22 -10.41
N ILE A 318 6.00 4.93 -11.65
CA ILE A 318 5.40 5.94 -12.54
C ILE A 318 3.95 6.25 -12.11
N SER A 319 3.14 5.23 -11.78
CA SER A 319 1.69 5.41 -11.63
C SER A 319 1.25 5.74 -10.22
N MET A 320 1.80 5.08 -9.19
CA MET A 320 1.25 5.20 -7.82
C MET A 320 1.39 6.61 -7.21
N PRO A 321 2.58 7.27 -7.26
CA PRO A 321 2.71 8.62 -6.74
C PRO A 321 1.84 9.63 -7.51
N VAL A 322 1.76 9.46 -8.84
CA VAL A 322 0.96 10.32 -9.71
C VAL A 322 -0.54 10.14 -9.46
N ALA A 323 -1.01 8.91 -9.24
CA ALA A 323 -2.41 8.63 -8.93
C ALA A 323 -2.84 9.27 -7.61
N ALA A 324 -2.02 9.15 -6.57
CA ALA A 324 -2.30 9.77 -5.27
C ALA A 324 -2.36 11.31 -5.37
N ALA A 325 -1.40 11.92 -6.10
CA ALA A 325 -1.40 13.36 -6.34
C ALA A 325 -2.62 13.80 -7.15
N TYR A 326 -2.96 13.07 -8.23
CA TYR A 326 -4.12 13.37 -9.07
C TYR A 326 -5.44 13.28 -8.29
N VAL A 327 -5.59 12.29 -7.40
CA VAL A 327 -6.76 12.19 -6.50
C VAL A 327 -6.83 13.38 -5.55
N ALA A 328 -5.70 13.83 -4.99
CA ALA A 328 -5.65 15.01 -4.13
C ALA A 328 -6.03 16.30 -4.88
N ASP A 329 -5.66 16.41 -6.17
CA ASP A 329 -5.99 17.56 -7.03
C ASP A 329 -7.46 17.56 -7.46
N LEU A 330 -8.09 16.38 -7.59
CA LEU A 330 -9.53 16.27 -7.87
C LEU A 330 -10.40 16.69 -6.68
N ALA A 331 -9.85 16.68 -5.47
CA ALA A 331 -10.61 16.92 -4.24
C ALA A 331 -10.71 18.41 -3.91
N PRO A 332 -11.90 18.90 -3.51
CA PRO A 332 -12.01 20.19 -2.84
C PRO A 332 -11.09 20.24 -1.60
N ALA A 333 -10.53 21.41 -1.29
CA ALA A 333 -9.54 21.56 -0.23
C ALA A 333 -10.00 20.97 1.13
N HIS A 334 -11.28 21.14 1.47
CA HIS A 334 -11.88 20.65 2.72
C HIS A 334 -12.21 19.13 2.70
N GLN A 335 -12.17 18.47 1.53
CA GLN A 335 -12.51 17.04 1.38
C GLN A 335 -11.31 16.16 0.95
N ARG A 336 -10.09 16.70 0.86
CA ARG A 336 -8.90 15.94 0.43
C ARG A 336 -8.69 14.65 1.22
N GLY A 337 -8.92 14.68 2.52
CA GLY A 337 -8.83 13.50 3.38
C GLY A 337 -9.82 12.40 2.98
N LEU A 338 -11.07 12.79 2.66
CA LEU A 338 -12.12 11.87 2.23
C LEU A 338 -11.75 11.19 0.90
N TYR A 339 -11.28 11.98 -0.09
CA TYR A 339 -10.88 11.45 -1.41
C TYR A 339 -9.69 10.49 -1.30
N LEU A 340 -8.63 10.88 -0.57
CA LEU A 340 -7.46 10.02 -0.36
C LEU A 340 -7.77 8.78 0.47
N GLY A 341 -8.64 8.90 1.47
CA GLY A 341 -9.13 7.76 2.25
C GLY A 341 -9.91 6.77 1.39
N THR A 342 -10.81 7.27 0.54
CA THR A 342 -11.58 6.44 -0.41
C THR A 342 -10.66 5.77 -1.45
N TYR A 343 -9.65 6.49 -1.93
CA TYR A 343 -8.60 5.91 -2.79
C TYR A 343 -7.83 4.80 -2.07
N GLY A 344 -7.48 4.98 -0.81
CA GLY A 344 -6.86 3.93 0.01
C GLY A 344 -7.74 2.69 0.18
N LEU A 345 -9.06 2.85 0.26
CA LEU A 345 -10.00 1.72 0.32
C LEU A 345 -9.95 0.83 -0.94
N THR A 346 -9.66 1.37 -2.14
CA THR A 346 -9.53 0.54 -3.34
C THR A 346 -8.37 -0.44 -3.24
N TRP A 347 -7.25 0.00 -2.67
CA TRP A 347 -6.10 -0.86 -2.40
C TRP A 347 -6.39 -1.92 -1.35
N SER A 348 -7.11 -1.56 -0.29
CA SER A 348 -7.54 -2.52 0.73
C SER A 348 -8.48 -3.58 0.14
N LEU A 349 -9.43 -3.18 -0.70
CA LEU A 349 -10.33 -4.11 -1.40
C LEU A 349 -9.57 -5.02 -2.37
N ALA A 350 -8.59 -4.46 -3.10
CA ALA A 350 -7.71 -5.26 -3.96
C ALA A 350 -6.90 -6.28 -3.15
N PHE A 351 -6.42 -5.89 -1.97
CA PHE A 351 -5.67 -6.78 -1.08
C PHE A 351 -6.54 -7.90 -0.50
N VAL A 352 -7.82 -7.63 -0.24
CA VAL A 352 -8.78 -8.64 0.23
C VAL A 352 -9.18 -9.60 -0.89
N GLY A 353 -9.57 -9.09 -2.06
CA GLY A 353 -10.09 -9.92 -3.15
C GLY A 353 -9.03 -10.52 -4.06
N GLY A 354 -7.93 -9.80 -4.28
CA GLY A 354 -6.92 -10.15 -5.28
C GLY A 354 -6.24 -11.51 -5.07
N PRO A 355 -5.76 -11.83 -3.86
CA PRO A 355 -5.11 -13.12 -3.62
C PRO A 355 -6.04 -14.32 -3.86
N SER A 356 -7.28 -14.26 -3.37
CA SER A 356 -8.24 -15.35 -3.56
C SER A 356 -8.62 -15.53 -5.01
N LEU A 357 -8.95 -14.45 -5.71
CA LEU A 357 -9.29 -14.49 -7.14
C LEU A 357 -8.09 -14.93 -7.99
N GLY A 358 -6.91 -14.38 -7.71
CA GLY A 358 -5.69 -14.71 -8.43
C GLY A 358 -5.30 -16.17 -8.26
N LEU A 359 -5.31 -16.69 -7.04
CA LEU A 359 -4.95 -18.08 -6.77
C LEU A 359 -6.00 -19.07 -7.33
N LEU A 360 -7.28 -18.69 -7.36
CA LEU A 360 -8.33 -19.49 -8.01
C LEU A 360 -8.06 -19.62 -9.52
N VAL A 361 -7.79 -18.52 -10.22
CA VAL A 361 -7.44 -18.52 -11.65
C VAL A 361 -6.11 -19.24 -11.88
N PHE A 362 -5.11 -18.99 -11.04
CA PHE A 362 -3.79 -19.61 -11.11
C PHE A 362 -3.86 -21.13 -10.99
N SER A 363 -4.70 -21.65 -10.09
CA SER A 363 -4.87 -23.11 -9.90
C SER A 363 -5.49 -23.80 -11.12
N ALA A 364 -6.34 -23.10 -11.88
CA ALA A 364 -6.89 -23.58 -13.13
C ALA A 364 -5.87 -23.48 -14.27
N SER A 365 -5.21 -22.34 -14.41
CA SER A 365 -4.18 -22.10 -15.43
C SER A 365 -3.29 -20.92 -15.06
N PRO A 366 -2.01 -21.12 -14.76
CA PRO A 366 -1.06 -20.04 -14.53
C PRO A 366 -0.97 -19.05 -15.70
N VAL A 367 -0.96 -19.56 -16.93
CA VAL A 367 -0.87 -18.73 -18.14
C VAL A 367 -2.09 -17.82 -18.26
N THR A 368 -3.29 -18.34 -17.99
CA THR A 368 -4.53 -17.55 -18.02
C THR A 368 -4.48 -16.40 -17.02
N LEU A 369 -3.97 -16.64 -15.81
CA LEU A 369 -3.81 -15.56 -14.83
C LEU A 369 -2.89 -14.46 -15.36
N TRP A 370 -1.71 -14.84 -15.86
CA TRP A 370 -0.74 -13.83 -16.30
C TRP A 370 -1.26 -13.02 -17.49
N LEU A 371 -1.88 -13.67 -18.47
CA LEU A 371 -2.51 -12.95 -19.60
C LEU A 371 -3.66 -12.06 -19.14
N SER A 372 -4.47 -12.51 -18.18
CA SER A 372 -5.53 -11.69 -17.58
C SER A 372 -4.96 -10.44 -16.91
N CYS A 373 -3.80 -10.52 -16.24
CA CYS A 373 -3.13 -9.33 -15.68
C CYS A 373 -2.80 -8.29 -16.77
N GLY A 374 -2.34 -8.74 -17.94
CA GLY A 374 -2.08 -7.86 -19.08
C GLY A 374 -3.36 -7.18 -19.60
N VAL A 375 -4.43 -7.96 -19.78
CA VAL A 375 -5.74 -7.43 -20.20
C VAL A 375 -6.28 -6.43 -19.18
N LEU A 376 -6.20 -6.74 -17.88
CA LEU A 376 -6.62 -5.83 -16.81
C LEU A 376 -5.80 -4.53 -16.79
N GLY A 377 -4.50 -4.61 -17.06
CA GLY A 377 -3.64 -3.43 -17.24
C GLY A 377 -4.08 -2.55 -18.40
N LEU A 378 -4.43 -3.16 -19.54
CA LEU A 378 -4.99 -2.45 -20.70
C LEU A 378 -6.33 -1.78 -20.36
N VAL A 379 -7.24 -2.52 -19.69
CA VAL A 379 -8.55 -2.00 -19.26
C VAL A 379 -8.37 -0.81 -18.32
N ALA A 380 -7.52 -0.94 -17.30
CA ALA A 380 -7.25 0.14 -16.34
C ALA A 380 -6.67 1.39 -17.04
N ALA A 381 -5.71 1.21 -17.95
CA ALA A 381 -5.14 2.29 -18.73
C ALA A 381 -6.19 2.96 -19.63
N GLY A 382 -7.01 2.17 -20.32
CA GLY A 382 -8.12 2.66 -21.14
C GLY A 382 -9.13 3.48 -20.34
N MET A 383 -9.49 3.01 -19.12
CA MET A 383 -10.40 3.75 -18.21
C MET A 383 -9.84 5.13 -17.84
N ILE A 384 -8.53 5.22 -17.58
CA ILE A 384 -7.89 6.51 -17.23
C ILE A 384 -7.83 7.44 -18.45
N LEU A 385 -7.58 6.90 -19.64
CA LEU A 385 -7.49 7.71 -20.87
C LEU A 385 -8.86 8.09 -21.42
N ALA A 386 -9.91 7.31 -21.16
CA ALA A 386 -11.26 7.62 -21.63
C ALA A 386 -11.69 9.00 -21.12
N GLU A 387 -11.96 9.90 -22.06
CA GLU A 387 -12.53 11.22 -21.73
C GLU A 387 -13.98 11.02 -21.25
N PRO A 388 -14.36 11.59 -20.11
CA PRO A 388 -15.76 11.70 -19.80
C PRO A 388 -16.40 12.55 -20.90
N ARG A 389 -17.32 12.00 -21.68
CA ARG A 389 -18.15 12.83 -22.56
C ARG A 389 -18.73 13.95 -21.69
N LEU A 390 -18.25 15.18 -21.91
CA LEU A 390 -18.82 16.37 -21.31
C LEU A 390 -20.28 16.37 -21.77
N ARG A 391 -21.24 16.20 -20.84
CA ARG A 391 -22.56 16.74 -21.09
C ARG A 391 -22.33 18.22 -21.33
N PRO A 392 -22.81 18.81 -22.46
CA PRO A 392 -22.74 20.26 -22.62
C PRO A 392 -23.33 20.84 -21.33
N ALA A 393 -22.57 21.67 -20.65
CA ALA A 393 -23.12 22.46 -19.58
C ALA A 393 -24.34 23.18 -20.18
N LEU A 394 -25.52 22.91 -19.63
CA LEU A 394 -26.69 23.75 -19.93
C LEU A 394 -26.19 25.16 -19.69
N ALA A 395 -26.13 25.93 -20.77
CA ALA A 395 -25.67 27.33 -20.74
C ALA A 395 -26.38 28.01 -19.58
N SER A 396 -25.60 28.49 -18.60
CA SER A 396 -26.13 29.31 -17.53
C SER A 396 -26.96 30.39 -18.18
N PRO A 397 -28.20 30.68 -17.70
CA PRO A 397 -28.93 31.83 -18.21
C PRO A 397 -28.04 33.05 -18.07
N PRO A 398 -28.05 33.97 -19.07
CA PRO A 398 -27.26 35.20 -18.99
C PRO A 398 -27.62 35.94 -17.70
N GLU A 399 -26.61 36.32 -16.94
CA GLU A 399 -26.80 37.18 -15.75
C GLU A 399 -27.64 38.41 -16.17
N PRO A 400 -28.69 38.78 -15.42
CA PRO A 400 -29.43 39.98 -15.70
C PRO A 400 -28.49 41.17 -15.66
N GLN A 401 -28.36 41.88 -16.77
CA GLN A 401 -27.56 43.08 -16.85
C GLN A 401 -28.06 44.06 -15.77
N SER A 402 -27.22 44.34 -14.82
CA SER A 402 -27.44 45.38 -13.81
C SER A 402 -27.64 46.74 -14.56
N THR A 403 -28.89 47.16 -14.67
CA THR A 403 -29.20 48.53 -15.07
C THR A 403 -28.73 49.47 -13.99
N ALA A 404 -27.56 50.06 -14.18
CA ALA A 404 -27.11 51.15 -13.35
C ALA A 404 -28.13 52.29 -13.41
N PRO A 405 -28.57 52.90 -12.31
CA PRO A 405 -29.41 54.06 -12.36
C PRO A 405 -28.65 55.24 -12.95
N SER A 406 -29.27 55.91 -13.93
CA SER A 406 -28.76 57.14 -14.52
C SER A 406 -28.68 58.25 -13.45
N PRO A 407 -27.66 59.09 -13.45
CA PRO A 407 -27.62 60.26 -12.58
C PRO A 407 -28.76 61.23 -12.99
N LEU A 408 -29.59 61.58 -12.04
CA LEU A 408 -30.57 62.65 -12.18
C LEU A 408 -29.87 64.00 -12.27
N PRO A 409 -30.48 64.99 -12.99
CA PRO A 409 -29.89 66.29 -13.31
C PRO A 409 -29.64 67.19 -12.16
#